data_dee0d26e9545d5597787ee2e42ed2147
#
_entry.id   dee0d26e9545d5597787ee2e42ed2147
#
_cell.length_a   1.000
_cell.length_b   1.000
_cell.length_c   1.000
_cell.angle_alpha   90.00
_cell.angle_beta   90.00
_cell.angle_gamma   90.00
#
_symmetry.space_group_name_H-M   'P 1'
#
loop_
_entity.id
_entity.type
_entity.pdbx_description
1 polymer ?
#
loop_
_entity_poly.entity_id
_entity_poly.type
_entity_poly.pdbx_seq_one_letter_code
_entity_poly.pdbx_strand_id
1 'polypeptide(L)'
;VNKGVTYCATCDAPFFKDKHVIIAGGGNSAAEGVLDLVPWASKITVIHRSQWRADKVLLSKLTEVKNLDVHLESQLLEVVGETTMTGVKYLDKKTDETKTLEADGLLVEVGTVPNSGLIKEQVATNDLGEIVVDNQQKTSITGLYAIGDVTAQPHKQIIISAAEGAKAALVASQYLNKNYKERYHGEFIERRSNATD
;
A
#
# COMPACT_ATOMS: atom_id res chain seq x y z
N VAL A 1 8.28 12.14 -1.34
CA VAL A 1 6.82 12.11 -1.17
C VAL A 1 6.33 13.53 -0.90
N ASN A 2 5.14 13.91 -1.37
CA ASN A 2 4.52 15.25 -1.25
C ASN A 2 5.28 16.40 -1.97
N LYS A 3 6.21 16.07 -2.86
CA LYS A 3 6.93 17.01 -3.71
C LYS A 3 6.86 16.58 -5.19
N GLY A 4 5.66 16.14 -5.61
CA GLY A 4 5.39 15.60 -6.94
C GLY A 4 5.42 14.06 -7.00
N VAL A 5 5.82 13.34 -5.94
CA VAL A 5 5.84 11.86 -5.91
C VAL A 5 4.74 11.34 -4.99
N THR A 6 3.91 10.42 -5.49
CA THR A 6 2.82 9.77 -4.77
C THR A 6 2.80 8.26 -4.99
N TYR A 7 2.09 7.54 -4.10
CA TYR A 7 1.88 6.10 -4.13
C TYR A 7 0.38 5.72 -4.12
N CYS A 8 -0.52 6.70 -4.25
CA CYS A 8 -1.96 6.46 -4.21
C CYS A 8 -2.67 7.32 -5.25
N ALA A 9 -3.06 6.74 -6.38
CA ALA A 9 -3.82 7.43 -7.42
C ALA A 9 -5.14 7.97 -6.87
N THR A 10 -5.95 7.09 -6.29
CA THR A 10 -7.27 7.42 -5.72
C THR A 10 -7.22 8.56 -4.68
N CYS A 11 -6.10 8.64 -3.91
CA CYS A 11 -5.94 9.68 -2.89
C CYS A 11 -5.57 11.04 -3.49
N ASP A 12 -4.66 11.03 -4.48
CA ASP A 12 -3.88 12.22 -4.86
C ASP A 12 -4.16 12.70 -6.29
N ALA A 13 -4.92 11.96 -7.12
CA ALA A 13 -5.20 12.35 -8.51
C ALA A 13 -5.72 13.79 -8.66
N PRO A 14 -6.60 14.34 -7.80
CA PRO A 14 -7.05 15.71 -7.91
C PRO A 14 -5.94 16.78 -7.79
N PHE A 15 -4.83 16.48 -7.09
CA PHE A 15 -3.69 17.40 -6.96
C PHE A 15 -2.85 17.53 -8.25
N PHE A 16 -3.09 16.65 -9.20
CA PHE A 16 -2.44 16.63 -10.52
C PHE A 16 -3.28 17.26 -11.62
N LYS A 17 -4.27 18.09 -11.25
CA LYS A 17 -5.08 18.81 -12.24
C LYS A 17 -4.20 19.66 -13.17
N ASP A 18 -4.43 19.49 -14.48
CA ASP A 18 -3.75 20.18 -15.58
C ASP A 18 -2.23 19.93 -15.66
N LYS A 19 -1.74 18.85 -14.97
CA LYS A 19 -0.31 18.48 -14.92
C LYS A 19 0.02 17.29 -15.81
N HIS A 20 1.31 17.18 -16.16
CA HIS A 20 1.87 15.96 -16.74
C HIS A 20 2.29 15.01 -15.63
N VAL A 21 1.71 13.81 -15.60
CA VAL A 21 1.99 12.79 -14.59
C VAL A 21 2.58 11.54 -15.22
N ILE A 22 3.67 11.07 -14.65
CA ILE A 22 4.28 9.78 -14.99
C ILE A 22 3.73 8.72 -14.04
N ILE A 23 3.42 7.53 -14.56
CA ILE A 23 3.11 6.33 -13.78
C ILE A 23 4.26 5.34 -13.97
N ALA A 24 4.93 4.98 -12.89
CA ALA A 24 5.89 3.89 -12.88
C ALA A 24 5.20 2.59 -12.50
N GLY A 25 5.02 1.68 -13.46
CA GLY A 25 4.35 0.40 -13.23
C GLY A 25 3.70 -0.15 -14.49
N GLY A 26 3.16 -1.37 -14.42
CA GLY A 26 2.53 -2.03 -15.58
C GLY A 26 1.62 -3.19 -15.20
N GLY A 27 1.19 -3.25 -13.95
CA GLY A 27 0.15 -4.15 -13.42
C GLY A 27 -1.23 -3.47 -13.38
N ASN A 28 -2.20 -4.13 -12.75
CA ASN A 28 -3.55 -3.60 -12.58
C ASN A 28 -3.55 -2.23 -11.91
N SER A 29 -2.82 -2.05 -10.81
CA SER A 29 -2.74 -0.76 -10.10
C SER A 29 -2.26 0.39 -11.00
N ALA A 30 -1.28 0.13 -11.89
CA ALA A 30 -0.84 1.15 -12.83
C ALA A 30 -1.91 1.49 -13.87
N ALA A 31 -2.64 0.49 -14.38
CA ALA A 31 -3.73 0.70 -15.33
C ALA A 31 -4.92 1.43 -14.68
N GLU A 32 -5.27 1.09 -13.46
CA GLU A 32 -6.28 1.79 -12.64
C GLU A 32 -5.83 3.22 -12.34
N GLY A 33 -4.55 3.42 -11.98
CA GLY A 33 -3.96 4.74 -11.77
C GLY A 33 -4.04 5.65 -13.00
N VAL A 34 -3.89 5.10 -14.22
CA VAL A 34 -4.15 5.85 -15.46
C VAL A 34 -5.60 6.33 -15.46
N LEU A 35 -6.57 5.43 -15.23
CA LEU A 35 -8.00 5.76 -15.27
C LEU A 35 -8.38 6.80 -14.21
N ASP A 36 -7.81 6.72 -13.00
CA ASP A 36 -8.01 7.69 -11.93
C ASP A 36 -7.48 9.08 -12.29
N LEU A 37 -6.38 9.15 -13.05
CA LEU A 37 -5.75 10.41 -13.48
C LEU A 37 -6.41 11.05 -14.70
N VAL A 38 -7.12 10.28 -15.55
CA VAL A 38 -7.75 10.79 -16.79
C VAL A 38 -8.59 12.05 -16.58
N PRO A 39 -9.41 12.19 -15.51
CA PRO A 39 -10.23 13.40 -15.30
C PRO A 39 -9.41 14.63 -14.89
N TRP A 40 -8.16 14.47 -14.51
CA TRP A 40 -7.38 15.50 -13.84
C TRP A 40 -6.14 15.91 -14.65
N ALA A 41 -5.34 14.95 -15.08
CA ALA A 41 -4.05 15.21 -15.71
C ALA A 41 -4.19 15.68 -17.16
N SER A 42 -3.39 16.67 -17.57
CA SER A 42 -3.32 17.11 -18.95
C SER A 42 -2.60 16.08 -19.83
N LYS A 43 -1.65 15.35 -19.27
CA LYS A 43 -0.91 14.27 -19.92
C LYS A 43 -0.56 13.19 -18.91
N ILE A 44 -0.61 11.93 -19.35
CA ILE A 44 -0.22 10.77 -18.56
C ILE A 44 0.82 9.99 -19.36
N THR A 45 1.95 9.64 -18.74
CA THR A 45 2.95 8.77 -19.35
C THR A 45 3.23 7.56 -18.48
N VAL A 46 3.01 6.37 -18.98
CA VAL A 46 3.39 5.14 -18.28
C VAL A 46 4.80 4.74 -18.65
N ILE A 47 5.64 4.48 -17.65
CA ILE A 47 6.98 3.89 -17.82
C ILE A 47 6.97 2.53 -17.16
N HIS A 48 7.20 1.47 -17.94
CA HIS A 48 7.23 0.10 -17.44
C HIS A 48 8.40 -0.71 -17.99
N ARG A 49 9.07 -1.46 -17.12
CA ARG A 49 10.31 -2.21 -17.41
C ARG A 49 10.14 -3.41 -18.36
N SER A 50 8.89 -3.84 -18.62
CA SER A 50 8.56 -4.99 -19.47
C SER A 50 7.25 -4.73 -20.22
N GLN A 51 6.58 -5.77 -20.72
CA GLN A 51 5.24 -5.69 -21.28
C GLN A 51 4.18 -5.53 -20.17
N TRP A 52 2.99 -5.01 -20.51
CA TRP A 52 1.86 -4.91 -19.60
C TRP A 52 1.54 -6.26 -18.96
N ARG A 53 1.23 -6.22 -17.66
CA ARG A 53 0.75 -7.36 -16.87
C ARG A 53 -0.65 -7.12 -16.31
N ALA A 54 -1.28 -6.00 -16.67
CA ALA A 54 -2.64 -5.68 -16.29
C ALA A 54 -3.65 -6.54 -17.06
N ASP A 55 -4.82 -6.71 -16.49
CA ASP A 55 -5.93 -7.46 -17.06
C ASP A 55 -6.37 -6.84 -18.39
N LYS A 56 -6.75 -7.70 -19.36
CA LYS A 56 -7.19 -7.28 -20.67
C LYS A 56 -8.34 -6.29 -20.64
N VAL A 57 -9.25 -6.42 -19.67
CA VAL A 57 -10.40 -5.50 -19.50
C VAL A 57 -9.92 -4.09 -19.13
N LEU A 58 -8.91 -3.95 -18.29
CA LEU A 58 -8.30 -2.65 -17.97
C LEU A 58 -7.58 -2.09 -19.19
N LEU A 59 -6.75 -2.90 -19.85
CA LEU A 59 -6.00 -2.48 -21.03
C LEU A 59 -6.91 -2.02 -22.17
N SER A 60 -8.07 -2.66 -22.37
CA SER A 60 -9.04 -2.21 -23.39
C SER A 60 -9.58 -0.81 -23.12
N LYS A 61 -9.78 -0.44 -21.84
CA LYS A 61 -10.18 0.94 -21.45
C LYS A 61 -9.10 1.96 -21.76
N LEU A 62 -7.81 1.58 -21.60
CA LEU A 62 -6.70 2.48 -21.88
C LEU A 62 -6.57 2.86 -23.34
N THR A 63 -7.07 2.04 -24.27
CA THR A 63 -7.04 2.35 -25.72
C THR A 63 -7.89 3.58 -26.08
N GLU A 64 -8.84 3.97 -25.23
CA GLU A 64 -9.71 5.12 -25.44
C GLU A 64 -9.13 6.42 -24.81
N VAL A 65 -8.05 6.32 -24.04
CA VAL A 65 -7.43 7.46 -23.35
C VAL A 65 -6.54 8.25 -24.29
N LYS A 66 -6.96 9.46 -24.65
CA LYS A 66 -6.32 10.30 -25.67
C LYS A 66 -5.02 10.96 -25.22
N ASN A 67 -4.88 11.24 -23.94
CA ASN A 67 -3.73 11.93 -23.34
C ASN A 67 -2.73 10.97 -22.69
N LEU A 68 -2.77 9.67 -23.05
CA LEU A 68 -1.88 8.63 -22.54
C LEU A 68 -0.76 8.35 -23.53
N ASP A 69 0.46 8.35 -23.02
CA ASP A 69 1.67 7.86 -23.70
C ASP A 69 2.23 6.64 -22.93
N VAL A 70 2.76 5.63 -23.62
CA VAL A 70 3.18 4.38 -22.99
C VAL A 70 4.57 3.95 -23.42
N HIS A 71 5.50 3.95 -22.49
CA HIS A 71 6.88 3.53 -22.66
C HIS A 71 7.09 2.15 -21.99
N LEU A 72 6.85 1.09 -22.74
CA LEU A 72 7.17 -0.27 -22.34
C LEU A 72 8.66 -0.56 -22.57
N GLU A 73 9.17 -1.61 -21.89
CA GLU A 73 10.59 -1.97 -21.91
C GLU A 73 11.48 -0.79 -21.50
N SER A 74 10.95 0.04 -20.61
CA SER A 74 11.57 1.27 -20.12
C SER A 74 11.66 1.23 -18.59
N GLN A 75 12.85 1.40 -18.05
CA GLN A 75 13.12 1.30 -16.62
C GLN A 75 13.34 2.67 -16.00
N LEU A 76 12.48 3.06 -15.06
CA LEU A 76 12.70 4.26 -14.24
C LEU A 76 14.03 4.11 -13.46
N LEU A 77 14.89 5.13 -13.54
CA LEU A 77 16.19 5.15 -12.88
C LEU A 77 16.23 6.17 -11.74
N GLU A 78 15.76 7.38 -11.99
CA GLU A 78 15.95 8.51 -11.07
C GLU A 78 14.78 9.50 -11.19
N VAL A 79 14.40 10.10 -10.07
CA VAL A 79 13.50 11.27 -10.04
C VAL A 79 14.36 12.53 -10.02
N VAL A 80 14.09 13.46 -10.94
CA VAL A 80 14.84 14.69 -11.10
C VAL A 80 14.10 15.87 -10.43
N GLY A 81 14.84 16.76 -9.78
CA GLY A 81 14.33 17.97 -9.16
C GLY A 81 15.02 18.25 -7.82
N GLU A 82 15.08 19.50 -7.40
CA GLU A 82 15.73 19.92 -6.13
C GLU A 82 14.72 19.95 -4.96
N THR A 83 13.73 20.84 -5.04
CA THR A 83 12.70 21.00 -4.01
C THR A 83 11.42 20.25 -4.33
N THR A 84 11.08 20.17 -5.59
CA THR A 84 9.97 19.42 -6.15
C THR A 84 10.45 18.65 -7.37
N MET A 85 9.75 17.59 -7.71
CA MET A 85 9.99 16.84 -8.92
C MET A 85 9.81 17.75 -10.16
N THR A 86 10.71 17.62 -11.14
CA THR A 86 10.63 18.27 -12.45
C THR A 86 10.66 17.27 -13.60
N GLY A 87 10.88 15.99 -13.29
CA GLY A 87 10.93 14.93 -14.29
C GLY A 87 11.55 13.66 -13.74
N VAL A 88 11.85 12.75 -14.67
CA VAL A 88 12.53 11.48 -14.37
C VAL A 88 13.59 11.20 -15.42
N LYS A 89 14.60 10.37 -15.03
CA LYS A 89 15.46 9.66 -15.99
C LYS A 89 15.01 8.22 -16.08
N TYR A 90 14.96 7.69 -17.28
CA TYR A 90 14.66 6.29 -17.52
C TYR A 90 15.55 5.69 -18.62
N LEU A 91 15.81 4.40 -18.53
CA LEU A 91 16.51 3.62 -19.53
C LEU A 91 15.47 3.07 -20.51
N ASP A 92 15.58 3.43 -21.77
CA ASP A 92 14.90 2.79 -22.87
C ASP A 92 15.68 1.53 -23.27
N LYS A 93 15.16 0.34 -22.90
CA LYS A 93 15.87 -0.93 -23.14
C LYS A 93 15.92 -1.35 -24.61
N LYS A 94 15.13 -0.71 -25.48
CA LYS A 94 15.15 -1.00 -26.92
C LYS A 94 16.36 -0.34 -27.60
N THR A 95 16.71 0.86 -27.13
CA THR A 95 17.82 1.64 -27.68
C THR A 95 19.05 1.63 -26.78
N ASP A 96 18.94 1.10 -25.56
CA ASP A 96 19.95 1.13 -24.49
C ASP A 96 20.37 2.58 -24.13
N GLU A 97 19.46 3.53 -24.28
CA GLU A 97 19.71 4.93 -24.02
C GLU A 97 19.02 5.40 -22.73
N THR A 98 19.72 6.19 -21.93
CA THR A 98 19.11 6.92 -20.83
C THR A 98 18.49 8.22 -21.36
N LYS A 99 17.19 8.38 -21.14
CA LYS A 99 16.40 9.54 -21.56
C LYS A 99 15.86 10.28 -20.34
N THR A 100 15.67 11.59 -20.48
CA THR A 100 15.00 12.44 -19.48
C THR A 100 13.61 12.80 -19.98
N LEU A 101 12.60 12.69 -19.11
CA LEU A 101 11.24 13.10 -19.38
C LEU A 101 10.79 14.09 -18.33
N GLU A 102 10.44 15.31 -18.78
CA GLU A 102 9.88 16.35 -17.91
C GLU A 102 8.44 16.01 -17.51
N ALA A 103 8.13 16.18 -16.24
CA ALA A 103 6.79 15.97 -15.68
C ALA A 103 6.65 16.63 -14.31
N ASP A 104 5.41 16.93 -13.93
CA ASP A 104 5.06 17.58 -12.68
C ASP A 104 4.82 16.56 -11.55
N GLY A 105 4.55 15.31 -11.90
CA GLY A 105 4.21 14.26 -10.95
C GLY A 105 4.65 12.87 -11.35
N LEU A 106 4.88 12.03 -10.33
CA LEU A 106 5.16 10.61 -10.45
C LEU A 106 4.26 9.82 -9.50
N LEU A 107 3.44 8.95 -10.06
CA LEU A 107 2.70 7.91 -9.36
C LEU A 107 3.49 6.61 -9.43
N VAL A 108 3.82 6.03 -8.27
CA VAL A 108 4.63 4.82 -8.18
C VAL A 108 3.73 3.61 -7.93
N GLU A 109 3.59 2.74 -8.96
CA GLU A 109 2.73 1.55 -8.95
C GLU A 109 3.55 0.28 -9.31
N VAL A 110 4.72 0.13 -8.68
CA VAL A 110 5.65 -0.99 -8.94
C VAL A 110 5.40 -2.22 -8.06
N GLY A 111 4.38 -2.16 -7.22
CA GLY A 111 4.03 -3.16 -6.22
C GLY A 111 4.52 -2.77 -4.81
N THR A 112 4.06 -3.54 -3.82
CA THR A 112 4.35 -3.33 -2.40
C THR A 112 5.06 -4.54 -1.80
N VAL A 113 5.87 -4.30 -0.78
CA VAL A 113 6.49 -5.34 0.05
C VAL A 113 6.04 -5.08 1.49
N PRO A 114 5.36 -6.03 2.14
CA PRO A 114 4.92 -5.84 3.51
C PRO A 114 6.12 -5.77 4.47
N ASN A 115 6.08 -4.84 5.42
CA ASN A 115 7.11 -4.70 6.45
C ASN A 115 6.96 -5.76 7.56
N SER A 116 6.72 -7.01 7.19
CA SER A 116 6.54 -8.14 8.11
C SER A 116 7.86 -8.76 8.60
N GLY A 117 9.01 -8.32 8.08
CA GLY A 117 10.32 -8.94 8.29
C GLY A 117 10.70 -9.18 9.75
N LEU A 118 10.20 -8.35 10.68
CA LEU A 118 10.47 -8.50 12.12
C LEU A 118 9.88 -9.79 12.72
N ILE A 119 8.72 -10.23 12.24
CA ILE A 119 7.93 -11.32 12.87
C ILE A 119 7.42 -12.38 11.90
N LYS A 120 7.70 -12.28 10.60
CA LYS A 120 7.17 -13.19 9.57
C LYS A 120 7.50 -14.67 9.82
N GLU A 121 8.62 -14.96 10.47
CA GLU A 121 9.03 -16.34 10.80
C GLU A 121 8.25 -16.91 12.01
N GLN A 122 7.51 -16.08 12.73
CA GLN A 122 6.80 -16.45 13.95
C GLN A 122 5.29 -16.49 13.76
N VAL A 123 4.75 -15.78 12.77
CA VAL A 123 3.31 -15.68 12.50
C VAL A 123 2.96 -16.31 11.15
N ALA A 124 1.71 -16.68 10.97
CA ALA A 124 1.21 -17.11 9.66
C ALA A 124 1.24 -15.94 8.67
N THR A 125 1.83 -16.18 7.49
CA THR A 125 1.86 -15.23 6.37
C THR A 125 1.32 -15.89 5.10
N ASN A 126 0.86 -15.08 4.15
CA ASN A 126 0.56 -15.54 2.80
C ASN A 126 1.83 -15.57 1.92
N ASP A 127 1.67 -15.98 0.65
CA ASP A 127 2.78 -16.08 -0.33
C ASP A 127 3.46 -14.72 -0.64
N LEU A 128 2.79 -13.60 -0.36
CA LEU A 128 3.34 -12.25 -0.51
C LEU A 128 4.10 -11.79 0.75
N GLY A 129 4.11 -12.59 1.83
CA GLY A 129 4.71 -12.24 3.11
C GLY A 129 3.83 -11.34 3.98
N GLU A 130 2.56 -11.15 3.63
CA GLU A 130 1.59 -10.40 4.43
C GLU A 130 1.10 -11.25 5.60
N ILE A 131 0.93 -10.64 6.77
CA ILE A 131 0.49 -11.32 7.98
C ILE A 131 -0.99 -11.69 7.87
N VAL A 132 -1.30 -12.98 8.06
CA VAL A 132 -2.69 -13.47 8.09
C VAL A 132 -3.31 -13.13 9.45
N VAL A 133 -4.47 -12.48 9.42
CA VAL A 133 -5.25 -12.12 10.61
C VAL A 133 -6.71 -12.55 10.47
N ASP A 134 -7.37 -12.75 11.61
CA ASP A 134 -8.82 -12.96 11.63
C ASP A 134 -9.60 -11.63 11.55
N ASN A 135 -10.93 -11.71 11.61
CA ASN A 135 -11.81 -10.53 11.58
C ASN A 135 -11.70 -9.64 12.84
N GLN A 136 -10.92 -10.06 13.86
CA GLN A 136 -10.62 -9.33 15.08
C GLN A 136 -9.16 -8.82 15.10
N GLN A 137 -8.46 -8.90 13.98
CA GLN A 137 -7.04 -8.52 13.81
C GLN A 137 -6.06 -9.38 14.64
N LYS A 138 -6.47 -10.58 15.05
CA LYS A 138 -5.60 -11.51 15.76
C LYS A 138 -4.72 -12.26 14.76
N THR A 139 -3.45 -12.39 15.09
CA THR A 139 -2.51 -13.26 14.36
C THR A 139 -2.60 -14.71 14.85
N SER A 140 -1.78 -15.59 14.29
CA SER A 140 -1.62 -16.98 14.76
C SER A 140 -1.04 -17.09 16.17
N ILE A 141 -0.49 -15.99 16.73
CA ILE A 141 0.07 -15.94 18.09
C ILE A 141 -0.92 -15.25 19.02
N THR A 142 -1.28 -15.92 20.11
CA THR A 142 -2.17 -15.35 21.14
C THR A 142 -1.58 -14.09 21.76
N GLY A 143 -2.37 -13.01 21.79
CA GLY A 143 -1.97 -11.71 22.34
C GLY A 143 -1.19 -10.83 21.37
N LEU A 144 -0.91 -11.30 20.15
CA LEU A 144 -0.31 -10.53 19.07
C LEU A 144 -1.36 -10.17 18.01
N TYR A 145 -1.42 -8.91 17.66
CA TYR A 145 -2.34 -8.34 16.68
C TYR A 145 -1.53 -7.70 15.54
N ALA A 146 -2.06 -7.76 14.32
CA ALA A 146 -1.51 -7.03 13.19
C ALA A 146 -2.61 -6.26 12.45
N ILE A 147 -2.29 -5.06 11.98
CA ILE A 147 -3.23 -4.12 11.36
C ILE A 147 -2.58 -3.44 10.15
N GLY A 148 -3.41 -2.90 9.27
CA GLY A 148 -2.98 -2.08 8.15
C GLY A 148 -2.27 -2.87 7.05
N ASP A 149 -1.45 -2.17 6.29
CA ASP A 149 -0.86 -2.64 5.02
C ASP A 149 0.03 -3.88 5.16
N VAL A 150 0.52 -4.17 6.36
CA VAL A 150 1.33 -5.37 6.65
C VAL A 150 0.49 -6.66 6.66
N THR A 151 -0.84 -6.54 6.75
CA THR A 151 -1.77 -7.69 6.82
C THR A 151 -2.27 -8.12 5.45
N ALA A 152 -2.78 -9.34 5.34
CA ALA A 152 -3.36 -9.91 4.12
C ALA A 152 -4.75 -9.31 3.76
N GLN A 153 -5.01 -8.07 4.14
CA GLN A 153 -6.24 -7.35 3.78
C GLN A 153 -6.18 -6.81 2.34
N PRO A 154 -7.27 -6.91 1.57
CA PRO A 154 -7.24 -6.56 0.15
C PRO A 154 -7.11 -5.06 -0.13
N HIS A 155 -7.52 -4.20 0.82
CA HIS A 155 -7.55 -2.75 0.64
C HIS A 155 -6.55 -2.05 1.55
N LYS A 156 -5.54 -1.41 0.95
CA LYS A 156 -4.44 -0.73 1.63
C LYS A 156 -4.73 0.79 1.68
N GLN A 157 -5.52 1.23 2.69
CA GLN A 157 -5.91 2.63 2.87
C GLN A 157 -5.72 3.07 4.32
N ILE A 158 -5.31 4.32 4.53
CA ILE A 158 -5.05 4.89 5.85
C ILE A 158 -6.27 4.77 6.77
N ILE A 159 -7.46 5.06 6.25
CA ILE A 159 -8.69 4.99 7.04
C ILE A 159 -9.03 3.55 7.45
N ILE A 160 -8.74 2.56 6.61
CA ILE A 160 -8.92 1.14 6.92
C ILE A 160 -7.93 0.74 8.02
N SER A 161 -6.66 1.09 7.87
CA SER A 161 -5.63 0.84 8.90
C SER A 161 -5.99 1.46 10.25
N ALA A 162 -6.56 2.67 10.26
CA ALA A 162 -7.04 3.32 11.48
C ALA A 162 -8.20 2.57 12.13
N ALA A 163 -9.18 2.13 11.32
CA ALA A 163 -10.31 1.35 11.80
C ALA A 163 -9.90 -0.02 12.35
N GLU A 164 -8.95 -0.70 11.69
CA GLU A 164 -8.37 -1.95 12.16
C GLU A 164 -7.61 -1.75 13.48
N GLY A 165 -6.88 -0.64 13.63
CA GLY A 165 -6.21 -0.27 14.87
C GLY A 165 -7.17 -0.10 16.03
N ALA A 166 -8.28 0.61 15.82
CA ALA A 166 -9.34 0.75 16.82
C ALA A 166 -9.95 -0.60 17.20
N LYS A 167 -10.23 -1.46 16.22
CA LYS A 167 -10.76 -2.81 16.44
C LYS A 167 -9.78 -3.67 17.25
N ALA A 168 -8.50 -3.70 16.87
CA ALA A 168 -7.47 -4.46 17.56
C ALA A 168 -7.31 -4.00 19.02
N ALA A 169 -7.32 -2.68 19.27
CA ALA A 169 -7.23 -2.13 20.62
C ALA A 169 -8.41 -2.56 21.51
N LEU A 170 -9.63 -2.53 21.00
CA LEU A 170 -10.81 -3.00 21.74
C LEU A 170 -10.73 -4.50 22.06
N VAL A 171 -10.32 -5.32 21.09
CA VAL A 171 -10.16 -6.76 21.27
C VAL A 171 -9.03 -7.08 22.26
N ALA A 172 -7.90 -6.38 22.18
CA ALA A 172 -6.79 -6.52 23.11
C ALA A 172 -7.22 -6.13 24.55
N SER A 173 -7.98 -5.05 24.71
CA SER A 173 -8.54 -4.65 26.01
C SER A 173 -9.46 -5.73 26.60
N GLN A 174 -10.34 -6.32 25.80
CA GLN A 174 -11.21 -7.41 26.22
C GLN A 174 -10.41 -8.66 26.65
N TYR A 175 -9.37 -9.01 25.89
CA TYR A 175 -8.47 -10.12 26.20
C TYR A 175 -7.75 -9.90 27.53
N LEU A 176 -7.20 -8.71 27.75
CA LEU A 176 -6.53 -8.36 29.01
C LEU A 176 -7.50 -8.38 30.20
N ASN A 177 -8.70 -7.80 30.06
CA ASN A 177 -9.71 -7.77 31.12
C ASN A 177 -10.21 -9.16 31.50
N LYS A 178 -10.37 -10.06 30.52
CA LYS A 178 -10.75 -11.45 30.81
C LYS A 178 -9.65 -12.16 31.59
N ASN A 179 -8.42 -12.08 31.16
CA ASN A 179 -7.27 -12.71 31.80
C ASN A 179 -6.97 -12.07 33.19
N TYR A 180 -7.22 -10.75 33.34
CA TYR A 180 -7.13 -10.08 34.64
C TYR A 180 -8.14 -10.64 35.62
N LYS A 181 -9.41 -10.78 35.22
CA LYS A 181 -10.46 -11.35 36.08
C LYS A 181 -10.15 -12.79 36.47
N GLU A 182 -9.71 -13.64 35.56
CA GLU A 182 -9.33 -15.01 35.86
C GLU A 182 -8.15 -15.10 36.84
N ARG A 183 -7.17 -14.20 36.73
CA ARG A 183 -5.98 -14.20 37.60
C ARG A 183 -6.25 -13.62 38.98
N TYR A 184 -7.05 -12.57 39.09
CA TYR A 184 -7.27 -11.84 40.36
C TYR A 184 -8.55 -12.24 41.09
N HIS A 185 -9.56 -12.83 40.44
CA HIS A 185 -10.70 -13.40 41.16
C HIS A 185 -10.32 -14.64 41.96
N GLY A 186 -9.35 -15.43 41.55
CA GLY A 186 -8.80 -16.53 42.33
C GLY A 186 -8.16 -16.04 43.63
N GLU A 187 -7.24 -15.07 43.54
CA GLU A 187 -6.54 -14.53 44.70
C GLU A 187 -7.46 -13.76 45.68
N PHE A 188 -8.54 -13.12 45.19
CA PHE A 188 -9.47 -12.36 46.02
C PHE A 188 -10.40 -13.30 46.83
N ILE A 189 -10.77 -14.46 46.27
CA ILE A 189 -11.57 -15.47 46.94
C ILE A 189 -10.73 -16.18 48.01
N GLU A 190 -9.48 -16.54 47.72
CA GLU A 190 -8.56 -17.17 48.68
C GLU A 190 -8.25 -16.24 49.89
N ARG A 191 -8.05 -14.95 49.66
CA ARG A 191 -7.82 -14.00 50.76
C ARG A 191 -9.03 -13.78 51.68
N ARG A 192 -10.26 -13.92 51.14
CA ARG A 192 -11.48 -13.85 51.99
C ARG A 192 -11.75 -15.13 52.76
N SER A 193 -11.42 -16.30 52.20
CA SER A 193 -11.58 -17.58 52.94
C SER A 193 -10.58 -17.72 54.10
N ASN A 194 -9.39 -17.11 53.96
CA ASN A 194 -8.36 -17.14 55.03
C ASN A 194 -8.49 -16.00 56.07
N ALA A 195 -9.48 -15.10 55.91
CA ALA A 195 -9.72 -14.00 56.85
C ALA A 195 -10.89 -14.26 57.82
N THR A 196 -11.45 -15.46 57.80
CA THR A 196 -12.60 -15.88 58.65
C THR A 196 -12.28 -17.04 59.59
N ASP A 197 -10.99 -17.33 59.81
CA ASP A 197 -10.54 -18.24 60.90
C ASP A 197 -9.88 -17.46 62.04
#